data_8b5a4d7932f816da39a1282cabeba8d5
#
_entry.id   8b5a4d7932f816da39a1282cabeba8d5
#
_cell.length_a   1.000
_cell.length_b   1.000
_cell.length_c   1.000
_cell.angle_alpha   90.00
_cell.angle_beta   90.00
_cell.angle_gamma   90.00
#
_symmetry.space_group_name_H-M   'P 1'
#
loop_
_entity.id
_entity.type
_entity.pdbx_description
1 polymer ?
#
loop_
_entity_poly.entity_id
_entity_poly.type
_entity_poly.pdbx_seq_one_letter_code
_entity_poly.pdbx_strand_id
1 'polypeptide(L)'
;MPATLLGSTTTGVSGATTIDGTVPTEASSGDLLVCVLTIRASHSVSGVPSGWTLRQSLDTGAGNAPFVLVYTHPYAGTGSPWTWTVSSSVGGNVISMIAVGGAKGETDYAYAETDTGTSLTPTCPTATANGNSDLSLRIVGWLANGSETGAVSWPTSTEETDVQFPISGGSTVRPGNSVAYEEAVSGAAGTEAATLTITGGDSALTDGGYAGTIIFEQGVTAAGPQYWRTMARRRNWI
;
A
#
# COMPACT_ATOMS: atom_id res chain seq x y z
N MET A 1 13.98 -15.15 5.02
CA MET A 1 13.97 -14.86 3.56
C MET A 1 13.85 -13.35 3.41
N PRO A 2 14.44 -12.73 2.40
CA PRO A 2 14.21 -11.31 2.13
C PRO A 2 12.73 -11.03 1.98
N ALA A 3 12.29 -9.84 2.42
CA ALA A 3 10.96 -9.36 2.08
C ALA A 3 11.00 -8.88 0.63
N THR A 4 10.10 -9.35 -0.21
CA THR A 4 10.05 -9.08 -1.64
C THR A 4 8.63 -8.76 -2.09
N LEU A 5 8.50 -7.90 -3.08
CA LEU A 5 7.23 -7.70 -3.76
C LEU A 5 6.97 -8.87 -4.70
N LEU A 6 5.77 -9.43 -4.65
CA LEU A 6 5.37 -10.56 -5.51
C LEU A 6 4.50 -10.10 -6.68
N GLY A 7 3.62 -9.15 -6.46
CA GLY A 7 2.73 -8.62 -7.49
C GLY A 7 1.62 -7.76 -6.88
N SER A 8 0.81 -7.16 -7.76
CA SER A 8 -0.28 -6.28 -7.38
C SER A 8 -1.51 -6.39 -8.25
N THR A 9 -2.63 -5.89 -7.75
CA THR A 9 -3.86 -5.65 -8.52
C THR A 9 -4.47 -4.31 -8.12
N THR A 10 -5.20 -3.68 -9.03
CA THR A 10 -5.85 -2.41 -8.79
C THR A 10 -7.32 -2.44 -9.18
N THR A 11 -8.15 -1.72 -8.44
CA THR A 11 -9.57 -1.55 -8.73
C THR A 11 -9.99 -0.10 -8.45
N GLY A 12 -10.74 0.49 -9.36
CA GLY A 12 -11.39 1.77 -9.16
C GLY A 12 -12.90 1.63 -9.39
N VAL A 13 -13.72 2.17 -8.51
CA VAL A 13 -15.18 2.11 -8.62
C VAL A 13 -15.83 3.48 -8.50
N SER A 14 -16.94 3.67 -9.18
CA SER A 14 -17.76 4.88 -9.21
C SER A 14 -19.19 4.59 -8.81
N GLY A 15 -19.81 5.53 -8.09
CA GLY A 15 -21.22 5.43 -7.73
C GLY A 15 -21.56 4.23 -6.83
N ALA A 16 -20.58 3.61 -6.19
CA ALA A 16 -20.75 2.45 -5.33
C ALA A 16 -20.29 2.73 -3.90
N THR A 17 -20.99 2.16 -2.95
CA THR A 17 -20.60 2.16 -1.54
C THR A 17 -19.73 0.97 -1.17
N THR A 18 -19.35 0.15 -2.15
CA THR A 18 -18.46 -1.00 -1.94
C THR A 18 -17.35 -0.98 -2.97
N ILE A 19 -16.17 -1.46 -2.58
CA ILE A 19 -15.04 -1.69 -3.47
C ILE A 19 -14.39 -3.02 -3.16
N ASP A 20 -14.10 -3.81 -4.18
CA ASP A 20 -13.49 -5.12 -4.08
C ASP A 20 -11.98 -5.06 -4.33
N GLY A 21 -11.21 -5.60 -3.40
CA GLY A 21 -9.78 -5.86 -3.56
C GLY A 21 -9.54 -7.30 -3.98
N THR A 22 -9.00 -7.49 -5.17
CA THR A 22 -8.64 -8.82 -5.69
C THR A 22 -7.21 -9.16 -5.31
N VAL A 23 -6.97 -10.38 -4.88
CA VAL A 23 -5.61 -10.86 -4.56
C VAL A 23 -4.77 -10.96 -5.81
N PRO A 24 -3.52 -10.47 -5.80
CA PRO A 24 -2.56 -10.76 -6.85
C PRO A 24 -2.39 -12.27 -7.08
N THR A 25 -2.25 -12.68 -8.33
CA THR A 25 -2.15 -14.11 -8.70
C THR A 25 -0.87 -14.77 -8.21
N GLU A 26 0.14 -13.97 -7.92
CA GLU A 26 1.45 -14.37 -7.40
C GLU A 26 1.42 -14.69 -5.89
N ALA A 27 0.38 -14.24 -5.19
CA ALA A 27 0.25 -14.46 -3.75
C ALA A 27 -0.01 -15.93 -3.41
N SER A 28 0.68 -16.41 -2.40
CA SER A 28 0.57 -17.76 -1.87
C SER A 28 0.25 -17.75 -0.37
N SER A 29 -0.25 -18.85 0.15
CA SER A 29 -0.48 -18.97 1.61
C SER A 29 0.81 -18.73 2.40
N GLY A 30 0.74 -17.83 3.37
CA GLY A 30 1.88 -17.40 4.19
C GLY A 30 2.44 -16.03 3.80
N ASP A 31 2.03 -15.47 2.66
CA ASP A 31 2.41 -14.12 2.27
C ASP A 31 1.59 -13.06 3.03
N LEU A 32 2.07 -11.84 3.02
CA LEU A 32 1.37 -10.68 3.57
C LEU A 32 0.70 -9.91 2.43
N LEU A 33 -0.58 -9.64 2.58
CA LEU A 33 -1.30 -8.73 1.70
C LEU A 33 -1.33 -7.33 2.30
N VAL A 34 -1.10 -6.34 1.44
CA VAL A 34 -1.20 -4.91 1.75
C VAL A 34 -2.28 -4.31 0.85
N CYS A 35 -3.22 -3.61 1.45
CA CYS A 35 -4.27 -2.89 0.76
C CYS A 35 -4.07 -1.38 0.96
N VAL A 36 -3.94 -0.64 -0.12
CA VAL A 36 -3.95 0.83 -0.12
C VAL A 36 -5.29 1.28 -0.67
N LEU A 37 -6.15 1.78 0.21
CA LEU A 37 -7.47 2.29 -0.13
C LEU A 37 -7.44 3.82 -0.09
N THR A 38 -7.77 4.45 -1.21
CA THR A 38 -7.91 5.92 -1.29
C THR A 38 -9.34 6.29 -1.59
N ILE A 39 -9.92 7.09 -0.71
CA ILE A 39 -11.27 7.63 -0.78
C ILE A 39 -11.23 9.15 -0.57
N ARG A 40 -12.36 9.82 -0.70
CA ARG A 40 -12.48 11.22 -0.35
C ARG A 40 -12.57 11.40 1.18
N ALA A 41 -11.90 12.41 1.76
CA ALA A 41 -11.86 12.63 3.21
C ALA A 41 -13.23 12.85 3.88
N SER A 42 -14.24 13.34 3.14
CA SER A 42 -15.62 13.42 3.65
C SER A 42 -16.32 12.07 3.80
N HIS A 43 -15.67 10.97 3.40
CA HIS A 43 -16.19 9.63 3.51
C HIS A 43 -15.46 8.87 4.62
N SER A 44 -16.04 7.79 5.09
CA SER A 44 -15.43 6.87 6.04
C SER A 44 -15.58 5.43 5.57
N VAL A 45 -14.73 4.56 6.04
CA VAL A 45 -14.88 3.12 5.85
C VAL A 45 -15.77 2.59 6.97
N SER A 46 -16.94 2.08 6.61
CA SER A 46 -17.94 1.54 7.54
C SER A 46 -17.90 0.02 7.66
N GLY A 47 -17.25 -0.66 6.73
CA GLY A 47 -17.06 -2.11 6.75
C GLY A 47 -15.67 -2.49 6.23
N VAL A 48 -14.90 -3.14 7.09
CA VAL A 48 -13.59 -3.73 6.76
C VAL A 48 -13.76 -5.25 6.73
N PRO A 49 -13.25 -5.94 5.72
CA PRO A 49 -13.34 -7.41 5.69
C PRO A 49 -12.63 -8.04 6.90
N SER A 50 -13.13 -9.18 7.35
CA SER A 50 -12.56 -9.88 8.50
C SER A 50 -11.10 -10.26 8.29
N GLY A 51 -10.28 -10.08 9.33
CA GLY A 51 -8.84 -10.39 9.32
C GLY A 51 -7.94 -9.28 8.80
N TRP A 52 -8.49 -8.20 8.26
CA TRP A 52 -7.72 -7.03 7.85
C TRP A 52 -7.47 -6.09 9.02
N THR A 53 -6.24 -5.64 9.17
CA THR A 53 -5.80 -4.74 10.23
C THR A 53 -5.40 -3.40 9.64
N LEU A 54 -5.99 -2.29 10.13
CA LEU A 54 -5.59 -0.94 9.74
C LEU A 54 -4.20 -0.62 10.31
N ARG A 55 -3.30 -0.16 9.46
CA ARG A 55 -1.91 0.22 9.82
C ARG A 55 -1.67 1.71 9.77
N GLN A 56 -2.18 2.34 8.73
CA GLN A 56 -2.07 3.78 8.54
C GLN A 56 -3.41 4.36 8.13
N SER A 57 -3.68 5.58 8.57
CA SER A 57 -4.81 6.36 8.10
C SER A 57 -4.47 7.84 8.19
N LEU A 58 -4.35 8.51 7.06
CA LEU A 58 -4.20 9.95 7.01
C LEU A 58 -5.45 10.57 6.40
N ASP A 59 -6.16 11.29 7.23
CA ASP A 59 -7.24 12.20 6.84
C ASP A 59 -6.73 13.62 7.01
N THR A 60 -6.54 14.35 5.92
CA THR A 60 -6.06 15.73 5.95
C THR A 60 -7.14 16.72 6.46
N GLY A 61 -8.35 16.21 6.73
CA GLY A 61 -9.46 17.00 7.31
C GLY A 61 -10.17 17.95 6.35
N ALA A 62 -9.64 18.16 5.15
CA ALA A 62 -10.30 18.97 4.13
C ALA A 62 -11.30 18.12 3.34
N GLY A 63 -12.53 18.58 3.17
CA GLY A 63 -13.63 17.81 2.60
C GLY A 63 -13.42 17.31 1.14
N ASN A 64 -12.40 17.80 0.46
CA ASN A 64 -11.99 17.41 -0.89
C ASN A 64 -10.57 16.80 -0.93
N ALA A 65 -9.96 16.53 0.20
CA ALA A 65 -8.66 15.86 0.28
C ALA A 65 -8.77 14.34 0.13
N PRO A 66 -7.70 13.62 -0.22
CA PRO A 66 -7.67 12.17 -0.15
C PRO A 66 -7.68 11.71 1.31
N PHE A 67 -8.39 10.64 1.57
CA PHE A 67 -8.25 9.86 2.77
C PHE A 67 -7.63 8.54 2.39
N VAL A 68 -6.38 8.33 2.78
CA VAL A 68 -5.62 7.12 2.46
C VAL A 68 -5.58 6.22 3.68
N LEU A 69 -5.99 4.98 3.49
CA LEU A 69 -5.96 3.94 4.51
C LEU A 69 -5.10 2.77 4.01
N VAL A 70 -4.23 2.30 4.86
CA VAL A 70 -3.41 1.13 4.56
C VAL A 70 -3.76 0.02 5.54
N TYR A 71 -4.15 -1.11 4.99
CA TYR A 71 -4.48 -2.32 5.74
C TYR A 71 -3.49 -3.43 5.40
N THR A 72 -3.32 -4.36 6.34
CA THR A 72 -2.58 -5.60 6.11
C THR A 72 -3.40 -6.82 6.47
N HIS A 73 -3.11 -7.96 5.83
CA HIS A 73 -3.75 -9.24 6.09
C HIS A 73 -2.79 -10.40 5.82
N PRO A 74 -2.55 -11.31 6.79
CA PRO A 74 -1.84 -12.56 6.54
C PRO A 74 -2.65 -13.44 5.60
N TYR A 75 -2.11 -13.76 4.43
CA TYR A 75 -2.85 -14.51 3.42
C TYR A 75 -2.86 -16.02 3.70
N ALA A 76 -4.04 -16.59 3.85
CA ALA A 76 -4.23 -18.02 4.08
C ALA A 76 -4.43 -18.86 2.80
N GLY A 77 -4.30 -18.23 1.63
CA GLY A 77 -4.53 -18.89 0.34
C GLY A 77 -5.99 -18.92 -0.13
N THR A 78 -6.88 -18.26 0.61
CA THR A 78 -8.33 -18.21 0.31
C THR A 78 -8.91 -16.84 0.66
N GLY A 79 -10.12 -16.50 0.17
CA GLY A 79 -10.86 -15.31 0.61
C GLY A 79 -10.80 -14.13 -0.36
N SER A 80 -10.63 -14.36 -1.66
CA SER A 80 -10.67 -13.29 -2.67
C SER A 80 -11.96 -13.34 -3.48
N PRO A 81 -12.55 -12.19 -3.90
CA PRO A 81 -12.18 -10.83 -3.48
C PRO A 81 -12.64 -10.48 -2.06
N TRP A 82 -12.03 -9.45 -1.47
CA TRP A 82 -12.50 -8.84 -0.23
C TRP A 82 -13.19 -7.51 -0.52
N THR A 83 -14.29 -7.25 0.16
CA THR A 83 -15.13 -6.08 -0.06
C THR A 83 -15.04 -5.11 1.11
N TRP A 84 -14.59 -3.89 0.84
CA TRP A 84 -14.69 -2.75 1.77
C TRP A 84 -15.98 -1.98 1.53
N THR A 85 -16.60 -1.51 2.60
CA THR A 85 -17.80 -0.66 2.53
C THR A 85 -17.45 0.76 2.94
N VAL A 86 -17.79 1.71 2.11
CA VAL A 86 -17.60 3.15 2.36
C VAL A 86 -18.92 3.86 2.62
N SER A 87 -18.90 4.96 3.35
CA SER A 87 -20.11 5.65 3.81
C SER A 87 -20.87 6.37 2.70
N SER A 88 -20.30 6.57 1.52
CA SER A 88 -20.94 7.30 0.42
C SER A 88 -20.50 6.74 -0.95
N SER A 89 -21.42 6.78 -1.90
CA SER A 89 -21.16 6.48 -3.31
C SER A 89 -20.72 7.70 -4.12
N VAL A 90 -20.71 8.90 -3.52
CA VAL A 90 -20.32 10.14 -4.22
C VAL A 90 -18.81 10.26 -4.24
N GLY A 91 -18.27 10.53 -5.38
CA GLY A 91 -16.83 10.56 -5.59
C GLY A 91 -16.28 9.27 -6.07
N GLY A 92 -15.38 8.67 -6.09
CA GLY A 92 -14.89 7.35 -6.43
C GLY A 92 -14.08 6.79 -5.27
N ASN A 93 -13.73 5.54 -5.42
CA ASN A 93 -12.84 4.85 -4.51
C ASN A 93 -11.83 4.08 -5.35
N VAL A 94 -10.58 4.04 -4.94
CA VAL A 94 -9.54 3.21 -5.57
C VAL A 94 -8.86 2.36 -4.54
N ILE A 95 -8.47 1.16 -4.95
CA ILE A 95 -7.77 0.20 -4.12
C ILE A 95 -6.60 -0.39 -4.91
N SER A 96 -5.45 -0.45 -4.28
CA SER A 96 -4.29 -1.23 -4.74
C SER A 96 -4.05 -2.35 -3.74
N MET A 97 -4.05 -3.58 -4.24
CA MET A 97 -3.74 -4.78 -3.48
C MET A 97 -2.34 -5.26 -3.85
N ILE A 98 -1.51 -5.47 -2.88
CA ILE A 98 -0.10 -5.80 -3.05
C ILE A 98 0.20 -7.08 -2.26
N ALA A 99 0.92 -8.00 -2.86
CA ALA A 99 1.39 -9.21 -2.20
C ALA A 99 2.88 -9.09 -1.86
N VAL A 100 3.22 -9.34 -0.61
CA VAL A 100 4.58 -9.28 -0.07
C VAL A 100 4.97 -10.66 0.44
N GLY A 101 5.98 -11.25 -0.17
CA GLY A 101 6.58 -12.51 0.26
C GLY A 101 7.72 -12.30 1.24
N GLY A 102 7.98 -13.28 2.09
CA GLY A 102 9.13 -13.28 3.00
C GLY A 102 9.09 -12.25 4.12
N ALA A 103 8.00 -11.50 4.30
CA ALA A 103 7.82 -10.60 5.44
C ALA A 103 7.81 -11.38 6.76
N LYS A 104 8.36 -10.79 7.82
CA LYS A 104 8.44 -11.41 9.15
C LYS A 104 7.07 -11.60 9.79
N GLY A 105 6.14 -10.73 9.47
CA GLY A 105 4.77 -10.82 9.93
C GLY A 105 4.05 -9.48 9.86
N GLU A 106 2.80 -9.53 10.26
CA GLU A 106 1.90 -8.39 10.21
C GLU A 106 2.27 -7.25 11.17
N THR A 107 2.99 -7.57 12.24
CA THR A 107 3.37 -6.64 13.30
C THR A 107 4.78 -6.07 13.15
N ASP A 108 5.59 -6.66 12.27
CA ASP A 108 7.00 -6.29 12.11
C ASP A 108 7.17 -5.38 10.89
N TYR A 109 6.77 -4.12 11.06
CA TYR A 109 6.90 -3.06 10.06
C TYR A 109 7.18 -1.72 10.73
N ALA A 110 7.86 -0.83 10.00
CA ALA A 110 7.99 0.57 10.35
C ALA A 110 7.25 1.43 9.31
N TYR A 111 6.72 2.58 9.73
CA TYR A 111 6.06 3.50 8.82
C TYR A 111 6.30 4.95 9.18
N ALA A 112 6.15 5.81 8.16
CA ALA A 112 6.02 7.26 8.32
C ALA A 112 5.08 7.78 7.24
N GLU A 113 4.35 8.86 7.53
CA GLU A 113 3.40 9.49 6.61
C GLU A 113 3.39 11.00 6.78
N THR A 114 2.96 11.71 5.75
CA THR A 114 2.82 13.16 5.77
C THR A 114 1.69 13.63 4.86
N ASP A 115 1.04 14.71 5.27
CA ASP A 115 0.20 15.52 4.40
C ASP A 115 1.11 16.35 3.48
N THR A 116 0.89 16.26 2.19
CA THR A 116 1.66 16.98 1.18
C THR A 116 0.98 18.26 0.70
N GLY A 117 -0.20 18.56 1.25
CA GLY A 117 -0.99 19.70 0.78
C GLY A 117 -1.27 19.60 -0.72
N THR A 118 -1.19 20.72 -1.43
CA THR A 118 -1.39 20.79 -2.88
C THR A 118 -0.11 20.54 -3.70
N SER A 119 0.92 19.97 -3.08
CA SER A 119 2.21 19.73 -3.73
C SER A 119 2.09 18.71 -4.86
N LEU A 120 2.63 19.05 -6.01
CA LEU A 120 2.84 18.12 -7.13
C LEU A 120 4.17 17.36 -7.03
N THR A 121 4.94 17.60 -5.97
CA THR A 121 6.15 16.85 -5.64
C THR A 121 6.02 16.26 -4.23
N PRO A 122 5.08 15.33 -4.01
CA PRO A 122 4.90 14.70 -2.71
C PRO A 122 6.17 13.95 -2.31
N THR A 123 6.61 14.17 -1.07
CA THR A 123 7.83 13.54 -0.56
C THR A 123 7.46 12.47 0.45
N CYS A 124 7.72 11.22 0.11
CA CYS A 124 7.61 10.10 1.02
C CYS A 124 8.65 10.24 2.13
N PRO A 125 8.24 10.25 3.40
CA PRO A 125 9.15 10.43 4.52
C PRO A 125 10.05 9.21 4.75
N THR A 126 11.15 9.43 5.49
CA THR A 126 12.00 8.33 5.95
C THR A 126 11.25 7.43 6.92
N ALA A 127 11.31 6.14 6.70
CA ALA A 127 10.93 5.13 7.69
C ALA A 127 12.15 4.26 8.01
N THR A 128 12.30 3.86 9.27
CA THR A 128 13.44 3.09 9.75
C THR A 128 12.96 1.74 10.24
N ALA A 129 13.60 0.66 9.75
CA ALA A 129 13.40 -0.69 10.25
C ALA A 129 14.71 -1.23 10.85
N ASN A 130 14.63 -2.34 11.55
CA ASN A 130 15.77 -2.94 12.23
C ASN A 130 16.41 -4.10 11.44
N GLY A 131 15.91 -4.35 10.24
CA GLY A 131 16.34 -5.48 9.40
C GLY A 131 17.38 -5.12 8.36
N ASN A 132 17.87 -6.17 7.70
CA ASN A 132 18.68 -6.10 6.49
C ASN A 132 17.96 -6.90 5.42
N SER A 133 17.76 -6.37 4.25
CA SER A 133 16.97 -6.97 3.16
C SER A 133 15.46 -6.85 3.40
N ASP A 134 15.02 -5.71 3.87
CA ASP A 134 13.63 -5.34 4.03
C ASP A 134 13.03 -4.86 2.72
N LEU A 135 11.70 -4.81 2.64
CA LEU A 135 10.97 -4.21 1.53
C LEU A 135 10.40 -2.86 1.98
N SER A 136 10.70 -1.81 1.24
CA SER A 136 10.04 -0.52 1.38
C SER A 136 8.94 -0.36 0.35
N LEU A 137 7.74 0.02 0.78
CA LEU A 137 6.67 0.53 -0.07
C LEU A 137 6.56 2.04 0.09
N ARG A 138 6.54 2.74 -1.02
CA ARG A 138 6.29 4.18 -1.14
C ARG A 138 4.86 4.37 -1.66
N ILE A 139 4.10 5.21 -1.01
CA ILE A 139 2.68 5.42 -1.32
C ILE A 139 2.44 6.90 -1.52
N VAL A 140 1.82 7.25 -2.64
CA VAL A 140 1.28 8.59 -2.89
C VAL A 140 -0.21 8.45 -3.15
N GLY A 141 -1.01 9.25 -2.47
CA GLY A 141 -2.45 9.37 -2.69
C GLY A 141 -2.83 10.79 -3.07
N TRP A 142 -3.81 10.95 -3.97
CA TRP A 142 -4.28 12.25 -4.42
C TRP A 142 -5.77 12.28 -4.74
N LEU A 143 -6.32 13.51 -4.85
CA LEU A 143 -7.59 13.76 -5.49
C LEU A 143 -7.40 14.73 -6.66
N ALA A 144 -7.90 14.36 -7.82
CA ALA A 144 -7.96 15.20 -9.01
C ALA A 144 -9.40 15.66 -9.28
N ASN A 145 -9.57 16.77 -9.97
CA ASN A 145 -10.88 17.31 -10.31
C ASN A 145 -11.43 16.76 -11.64
N GLY A 146 -12.74 16.59 -11.70
CA GLY A 146 -13.51 16.44 -12.94
C GLY A 146 -12.91 15.50 -13.98
N SER A 147 -12.40 16.07 -15.07
CA SER A 147 -11.78 15.35 -16.18
C SER A 147 -10.27 15.15 -16.05
N GLU A 148 -9.65 15.63 -14.97
CA GLU A 148 -8.22 15.54 -14.78
C GLU A 148 -7.76 14.10 -14.56
N THR A 149 -6.56 13.80 -15.01
CA THR A 149 -5.88 12.53 -14.75
C THR A 149 -4.57 12.79 -14.04
N GLY A 150 -4.30 12.02 -12.99
CA GLY A 150 -3.04 12.05 -12.26
C GLY A 150 -2.21 10.82 -12.58
N ALA A 151 -0.91 11.01 -12.70
CA ALA A 151 0.08 9.95 -12.81
C ALA A 151 1.31 10.33 -11.97
N VAL A 152 1.92 9.35 -11.32
CA VAL A 152 3.10 9.55 -10.47
C VAL A 152 4.32 8.96 -11.15
N SER A 153 5.43 9.66 -11.08
CA SER A 153 6.74 9.11 -11.47
C SER A 153 7.69 9.08 -10.27
N TRP A 154 8.45 8.01 -10.17
CA TRP A 154 9.34 7.71 -9.07
C TRP A 154 10.81 7.77 -9.54
N PRO A 155 11.66 8.60 -8.93
CA PRO A 155 13.03 8.76 -9.40
C PRO A 155 13.97 7.60 -9.06
N THR A 156 13.74 6.88 -7.97
CA THR A 156 14.61 5.81 -7.49
C THR A 156 13.88 4.48 -7.25
N SER A 157 12.68 4.50 -6.70
CA SER A 157 11.88 3.29 -6.48
C SER A 157 11.28 2.78 -7.80
N THR A 158 11.03 1.48 -7.85
CA THR A 158 10.31 0.85 -8.96
C THR A 158 8.82 1.03 -8.75
N GLU A 159 8.13 1.64 -9.73
CA GLU A 159 6.67 1.77 -9.70
C GLU A 159 6.01 0.41 -9.86
N GLU A 160 5.06 0.11 -8.99
CA GLU A 160 4.27 -1.13 -9.03
C GLU A 160 2.84 -0.86 -9.47
N THR A 161 2.22 0.19 -8.93
CA THR A 161 0.85 0.55 -9.30
C THR A 161 0.72 2.06 -9.49
N ASP A 162 -0.09 2.43 -10.47
CA ASP A 162 -0.61 3.79 -10.63
C ASP A 162 -2.06 3.67 -11.05
N VAL A 163 -2.98 3.99 -10.15
CA VAL A 163 -4.40 3.85 -10.38
C VAL A 163 -5.16 5.11 -9.99
N GLN A 164 -6.03 5.51 -10.88
CA GLN A 164 -6.99 6.58 -10.62
C GLN A 164 -8.40 6.11 -10.94
N PHE A 165 -9.34 6.62 -10.18
CA PHE A 165 -10.75 6.40 -10.41
C PHE A 165 -11.16 6.72 -11.86
N PRO A 166 -11.81 5.79 -12.59
CA PRO A 166 -12.25 6.02 -13.96
C PRO A 166 -13.41 7.02 -14.02
N ILE A 167 -13.51 7.76 -15.12
CA ILE A 167 -14.61 8.70 -15.36
C ILE A 167 -15.90 7.92 -15.60
N SER A 168 -16.85 8.00 -14.66
CA SER A 168 -18.24 7.64 -14.97
C SER A 168 -19.17 8.46 -14.06
N GLY A 169 -20.27 8.97 -14.61
CA GLY A 169 -21.42 9.38 -13.83
C GLY A 169 -21.32 10.68 -13.03
N GLY A 170 -20.61 11.70 -13.50
CA GLY A 170 -20.75 13.07 -12.95
C GLY A 170 -20.04 13.32 -11.61
N SER A 171 -19.10 12.47 -11.19
CA SER A 171 -18.24 12.76 -10.06
C SER A 171 -17.32 13.94 -10.39
N THR A 172 -17.24 14.91 -9.47
CA THR A 172 -16.37 16.07 -9.58
C THR A 172 -14.98 15.84 -8.99
N VAL A 173 -14.74 14.67 -8.36
CA VAL A 173 -13.50 14.37 -7.66
C VAL A 173 -13.08 12.92 -7.92
N ARG A 174 -11.80 12.73 -8.19
CA ARG A 174 -11.19 11.45 -8.55
C ARG A 174 -10.05 11.10 -7.63
N PRO A 175 -10.23 10.16 -6.71
CA PRO A 175 -9.13 9.61 -5.95
C PRO A 175 -8.20 8.80 -6.84
N GLY A 176 -6.92 8.85 -6.52
CA GLY A 176 -5.89 8.01 -7.10
C GLY A 176 -4.85 7.64 -6.05
N ASN A 177 -4.14 6.57 -6.27
CA ASN A 177 -2.92 6.25 -5.57
C ASN A 177 -1.88 5.63 -6.50
N SER A 178 -0.63 5.80 -6.12
CA SER A 178 0.51 5.13 -6.73
C SER A 178 1.32 4.48 -5.63
N VAL A 179 1.80 3.28 -5.89
CA VAL A 179 2.68 2.53 -5.00
C VAL A 179 3.93 2.16 -5.77
N ALA A 180 5.07 2.47 -5.18
CA ALA A 180 6.37 2.03 -5.66
C ALA A 180 7.11 1.26 -4.57
N TYR A 181 8.15 0.53 -4.92
CA TYR A 181 8.90 -0.28 -3.97
C TYR A 181 10.41 -0.21 -4.18
N GLU A 182 11.11 -0.52 -3.11
CA GLU A 182 12.55 -0.73 -3.08
C GLU A 182 12.84 -1.98 -2.26
N GLU A 183 13.55 -2.95 -2.86
CA GLU A 183 13.95 -4.18 -2.20
C GLU A 183 15.34 -4.05 -1.58
N ALA A 184 15.65 -4.94 -0.65
CA ALA A 184 16.93 -5.04 0.03
C ALA A 184 17.33 -3.77 0.83
N VAL A 185 16.34 -3.05 1.34
CA VAL A 185 16.57 -1.89 2.22
C VAL A 185 17.27 -2.32 3.50
N SER A 186 18.29 -1.59 3.91
CA SER A 186 19.05 -1.84 5.12
C SER A 186 18.91 -0.67 6.09
N GLY A 187 18.25 -0.92 7.21
CA GLY A 187 18.14 0.01 8.33
C GLY A 187 17.12 1.15 8.13
N ALA A 188 17.15 1.87 7.03
CA ALA A 188 16.21 2.94 6.74
C ALA A 188 15.99 3.11 5.24
N ALA A 189 14.73 3.27 4.84
CA ALA A 189 14.41 3.86 3.55
C ALA A 189 14.47 5.39 3.69
N GLY A 190 15.35 6.03 2.95
CA GLY A 190 15.49 7.49 2.92
C GLY A 190 14.23 8.18 2.41
N THR A 191 14.22 9.50 2.42
CA THR A 191 13.14 10.26 1.76
C THR A 191 13.20 10.09 0.25
N GLU A 192 12.04 10.03 -0.40
CA GLU A 192 11.92 10.05 -1.85
C GLU A 192 10.84 11.03 -2.29
N ALA A 193 11.20 11.96 -3.17
CA ALA A 193 10.27 12.90 -3.77
C ALA A 193 9.74 12.31 -5.09
N ALA A 194 8.48 11.94 -5.12
CA ALA A 194 7.78 11.57 -6.34
C ALA A 194 7.35 12.83 -7.11
N THR A 195 7.05 12.69 -8.39
CA THR A 195 6.44 13.74 -9.19
C THR A 195 5.03 13.32 -9.60
N LEU A 196 4.02 14.02 -9.11
CA LEU A 196 2.63 13.86 -9.52
C LEU A 196 2.33 14.82 -10.66
N THR A 197 1.96 14.29 -11.80
CA THR A 197 1.57 15.05 -12.99
C THR A 197 0.04 15.00 -13.12
N ILE A 198 -0.61 16.15 -13.06
CA ILE A 198 -2.05 16.29 -13.33
C ILE A 198 -2.23 16.85 -14.73
N THR A 199 -3.03 16.19 -15.55
CA THR A 199 -3.32 16.58 -16.93
C THR A 199 -4.82 16.78 -17.13
N GLY A 200 -5.19 17.80 -17.93
CA GLY A 200 -6.58 18.11 -18.25
C GLY A 200 -7.26 18.98 -17.17
N GLY A 201 -7.48 20.25 -17.38
CA GLY A 201 -8.09 21.18 -16.43
C GLY A 201 -7.10 22.16 -15.82
N ASP A 202 -7.32 22.53 -14.56
CA ASP A 202 -6.51 23.57 -13.89
C ASP A 202 -5.14 23.09 -13.40
N SER A 203 -4.80 21.84 -13.62
CA SER A 203 -3.47 21.25 -13.33
C SER A 203 -3.01 21.42 -11.87
N ALA A 204 -3.93 21.46 -10.92
CA ALA A 204 -3.65 21.62 -9.50
C ALA A 204 -4.42 20.58 -8.68
N LEU A 205 -3.81 20.09 -7.61
CA LEU A 205 -4.55 19.35 -6.58
C LEU A 205 -5.51 20.32 -5.89
N THR A 206 -6.75 19.90 -5.67
CA THR A 206 -7.75 20.78 -5.05
C THR A 206 -7.50 20.97 -3.57
N ASP A 207 -7.22 19.91 -2.83
CA ASP A 207 -7.07 19.95 -1.38
C ASP A 207 -6.28 18.75 -0.88
N GLY A 208 -4.99 18.90 -0.75
CA GLY A 208 -4.16 17.93 -0.06
C GLY A 208 -3.73 16.70 -0.87
N GLY A 209 -2.72 16.06 -0.39
CA GLY A 209 -2.16 14.82 -0.88
C GLY A 209 -1.58 14.02 0.29
N TYR A 210 -1.34 12.76 0.04
CA TYR A 210 -0.72 11.82 0.97
C TYR A 210 0.62 11.35 0.42
N ALA A 211 1.63 11.29 1.28
CA ALA A 211 2.85 10.55 1.00
C ALA A 211 3.22 9.71 2.22
N GLY A 212 3.51 8.44 2.00
CA GLY A 212 3.85 7.50 3.06
C GLY A 212 4.94 6.52 2.65
N THR A 213 5.63 5.99 3.66
CA THR A 213 6.62 4.94 3.53
C THR A 213 6.31 3.85 4.54
N ILE A 214 6.26 2.61 4.09
CA ILE A 214 6.13 1.42 4.95
C ILE A 214 7.31 0.51 4.66
N ILE A 215 7.95 0.00 5.70
CA ILE A 215 9.01 -0.99 5.59
C ILE A 215 8.54 -2.28 6.24
N PHE A 216 8.55 -3.36 5.49
CA PHE A 216 8.29 -4.72 5.98
C PHE A 216 9.62 -5.41 6.25
N GLU A 217 9.84 -5.82 7.50
CA GLU A 217 11.03 -6.55 7.89
C GLU A 217 11.03 -7.95 7.27
N GLN A 218 12.22 -8.40 6.87
CA GLN A 218 12.40 -9.76 6.37
C GLN A 218 12.08 -10.81 7.44
N GLY A 219 11.39 -11.86 7.04
CA GLY A 219 11.16 -13.02 7.89
C GLY A 219 12.47 -13.75 8.20
N VAL A 220 12.76 -13.96 9.49
CA VAL A 220 13.78 -14.91 9.86
C VAL A 220 13.31 -16.31 9.41
N THR A 221 13.98 -16.90 8.45
CA THR A 221 13.87 -18.35 8.25
C THR A 221 14.25 -18.96 9.58
N ALA A 222 13.28 -19.57 10.29
CA ALA A 222 13.63 -20.41 11.41
C ALA A 222 14.70 -21.36 10.88
N ALA A 223 15.93 -21.23 11.39
CA ALA A 223 16.99 -22.15 11.04
C ALA A 223 16.42 -23.53 11.39
N GLY A 224 15.99 -24.27 10.35
CA GLY A 224 15.46 -25.61 10.54
C GLY A 224 16.45 -26.36 11.39
N PRO A 225 16.04 -27.32 12.21
CA PRO A 225 16.85 -27.92 13.27
C PRO A 225 18.06 -28.66 12.70
N GLN A 226 19.04 -27.90 12.21
CA GLN A 226 20.36 -28.43 11.83
C GLN A 226 21.15 -28.88 13.06
N TYR A 227 20.78 -28.44 14.24
CA TYR A 227 21.47 -28.78 15.48
C TYR A 227 21.29 -30.24 15.90
N TRP A 228 20.22 -30.92 15.46
CA TRP A 228 20.00 -32.33 15.85
C TRP A 228 20.65 -33.33 14.92
N ARG A 229 21.06 -32.97 13.70
CA ARG A 229 21.74 -33.88 12.80
C ARG A 229 23.22 -34.11 13.12
N THR A 230 23.84 -33.18 13.85
CA THR A 230 25.28 -33.29 14.21
C THR A 230 25.49 -34.09 15.50
N MET A 231 24.50 -34.21 16.37
CA MET A 231 24.63 -35.01 17.61
C MET A 231 24.30 -36.50 17.44
N ALA A 232 23.53 -36.87 16.42
CA ALA A 232 23.22 -38.28 16.17
C ALA A 232 24.38 -39.09 15.59
N ARG A 233 25.45 -38.44 15.10
CA ARG A 233 26.63 -39.13 14.54
C ARG A 233 27.76 -39.41 15.53
N ARG A 234 27.63 -39.00 16.80
CA ARG A 234 28.68 -39.19 17.82
C ARG A 234 28.39 -40.31 18.85
N ARG A 235 27.38 -41.15 18.64
CA ARG A 235 27.05 -42.26 19.56
C ARG A 235 27.27 -43.67 19.02
N ASN A 236 28.12 -43.83 18.03
CA ASN A 236 28.55 -45.17 17.65
C ASN A 236 30.07 -45.31 17.70
N TRP A 237 30.63 -45.24 18.91
CA TRP A 237 31.94 -45.78 19.26
C TRP A 237 31.88 -46.26 20.71
N ILE A 238 31.44 -47.45 20.92
CA ILE A 238 31.96 -48.46 21.87
C ILE A 238 31.54 -49.81 21.35
#